data_3f044969aa063c22c0aea443f87f4813
#
_entry.id   3f044969aa063c22c0aea443f87f4813
#
_cell.length_a   1.000
_cell.length_b   1.000
_cell.length_c   1.000
_cell.angle_alpha   90.00
_cell.angle_beta   90.00
_cell.angle_gamma   90.00
#
_symmetry.space_group_name_H-M   'P 1'
#
loop_
_entity.id
_entity.type
_entity.pdbx_description
1 polymer ?
#
loop_
_entity_poly.entity_id
_entity_poly.type
_entity_poly.pdbx_seq_one_letter_code
_entity_poly.pdbx_strand_id
1 'polypeptide(L)'
;MSENTPRYASGVALVNVVVSGEHAGTVLDAWFPAPSLTQTPDLSIADELEDLVAEHPARNARTEVRTASINLDEAPEDALDAYLRLHLLSHTLVRPNELNLDGLFGTLANVAWTNHGPVLAAEFQKLAIGLRKLGHLNVSHIDKFPRLVDYVVPAGVRIGDGDRLRLGAHLASGTTVMHEGFVNFNAGTLGTSMVEGRISQGVVVGDGSDVGGGASTMGTLSGGGTQRVSIGERSLLGAESGIGIALGDDCVVEAGLYVTAGSRVSVLLPGQEARVVKAAELSGVSNLLFRRNSLSGAIEVLPRAKNTVELNEALHLN
;
A
#
# COMPACT_ATOMS: atom_id res chain seq x y z
N MET A 1 -3.44 -24.01 24.30
CA MET A 1 -3.75 -23.48 22.97
C MET A 1 -4.85 -22.46 23.18
N SER A 2 -4.56 -21.17 23.08
CA SER A 2 -5.61 -20.15 23.12
C SER A 2 -6.44 -20.33 21.86
N GLU A 3 -7.73 -20.61 21.98
CA GLU A 3 -8.66 -20.55 20.87
C GLU A 3 -8.56 -19.15 20.28
N ASN A 4 -8.05 -19.07 19.05
CA ASN A 4 -7.93 -17.81 18.34
C ASN A 4 -9.36 -17.40 17.98
N THR A 5 -9.96 -16.47 18.72
CA THR A 5 -11.30 -15.96 18.41
C THR A 5 -11.27 -15.37 17.02
N PRO A 6 -12.13 -15.81 16.10
CA PRO A 6 -12.16 -15.28 14.73
C PRO A 6 -12.34 -13.77 14.73
N ARG A 7 -11.59 -13.08 13.87
CA ARG A 7 -11.64 -11.63 13.73
C ARG A 7 -12.56 -11.28 12.56
N TYR A 8 -13.60 -10.52 12.84
CA TYR A 8 -14.59 -10.14 11.84
C TYR A 8 -14.48 -8.65 11.49
N ALA A 9 -14.90 -8.35 10.24
CA ALA A 9 -15.16 -6.99 9.79
C ALA A 9 -16.44 -6.97 8.95
N SER A 10 -17.08 -5.81 8.93
CA SER A 10 -18.32 -5.63 8.19
C SER A 10 -18.50 -4.19 7.70
N GLY A 11 -19.42 -4.00 6.79
CA GLY A 11 -19.80 -2.68 6.31
C GLY A 11 -20.95 -2.73 5.29
N VAL A 12 -21.48 -1.54 4.99
CA VAL A 12 -22.41 -1.30 3.89
C VAL A 12 -21.64 -0.63 2.77
N ALA A 13 -21.84 -1.08 1.53
CA ALA A 13 -21.16 -0.58 0.36
C ALA A 13 -22.12 -0.14 -0.74
N LEU A 14 -21.71 0.88 -1.49
CA LEU A 14 -22.21 1.17 -2.82
C LEU A 14 -21.37 0.42 -3.84
N VAL A 15 -21.97 -0.46 -4.64
CA VAL A 15 -21.27 -1.40 -5.52
C VAL A 15 -21.62 -1.12 -6.96
N ASN A 16 -20.63 -1.01 -7.84
CA ASN A 16 -20.85 -0.98 -9.29
C ASN A 16 -20.81 -2.39 -9.87
N VAL A 17 -21.87 -2.78 -10.59
CA VAL A 17 -22.03 -4.14 -11.15
C VAL A 17 -22.33 -4.07 -12.64
N VAL A 18 -21.71 -4.94 -13.44
CA VAL A 18 -22.03 -5.09 -14.87
C VAL A 18 -23.44 -5.65 -15.03
N VAL A 19 -24.28 -4.99 -15.86
CA VAL A 19 -25.71 -5.33 -15.97
C VAL A 19 -25.97 -6.46 -16.95
N SER A 20 -25.27 -6.50 -18.10
CA SER A 20 -25.62 -7.41 -19.20
C SER A 20 -24.40 -7.96 -19.95
N GLY A 21 -24.63 -9.02 -20.74
CA GLY A 21 -23.62 -9.68 -21.55
C GLY A 21 -22.92 -10.83 -20.83
N GLU A 22 -21.79 -11.25 -21.37
CA GLU A 22 -20.99 -12.37 -20.86
C GLU A 22 -20.50 -12.15 -19.42
N HIS A 23 -20.29 -10.88 -19.06
CA HIS A 23 -19.75 -10.47 -17.75
C HIS A 23 -20.82 -9.95 -16.78
N ALA A 24 -22.12 -10.18 -17.05
CA ALA A 24 -23.20 -9.76 -16.16
C ALA A 24 -22.97 -10.26 -14.73
N GLY A 25 -23.18 -9.39 -13.75
CA GLY A 25 -22.94 -9.68 -12.32
C GLY A 25 -21.51 -9.43 -11.84
N THR A 26 -20.55 -9.13 -12.73
CA THR A 26 -19.19 -8.78 -12.32
C THR A 26 -19.19 -7.49 -11.51
N VAL A 27 -18.65 -7.53 -10.30
CA VAL A 27 -18.40 -6.35 -9.47
C VAL A 27 -17.18 -5.60 -10.03
N LEU A 28 -17.37 -4.33 -10.36
CA LEU A 28 -16.33 -3.45 -10.87
C LEU A 28 -15.58 -2.76 -9.73
N ASP A 29 -16.33 -2.29 -8.73
CA ASP A 29 -15.82 -1.75 -7.47
C ASP A 29 -16.86 -1.85 -6.35
N ALA A 30 -16.42 -1.59 -5.12
CA ALA A 30 -17.30 -1.41 -3.97
C ALA A 30 -16.70 -0.32 -3.04
N TRP A 31 -17.49 0.69 -2.75
CA TRP A 31 -17.14 1.75 -1.81
C TRP A 31 -17.75 1.51 -0.45
N PHE A 32 -16.92 1.33 0.57
CA PHE A 32 -17.31 1.21 1.97
C PHE A 32 -16.97 2.51 2.73
N PRO A 33 -17.89 3.46 2.88
CA PRO A 33 -17.60 4.74 3.54
C PRO A 33 -17.34 4.62 5.03
N ALA A 34 -17.92 3.62 5.70
CA ALA A 34 -17.80 3.38 7.13
C ALA A 34 -17.63 1.88 7.46
N PRO A 35 -16.49 1.25 7.06
CA PRO A 35 -16.21 -0.12 7.43
C PRO A 35 -15.88 -0.23 8.92
N SER A 36 -16.18 -1.38 9.55
CA SER A 36 -15.94 -1.58 10.98
C SER A 36 -15.37 -2.97 11.28
N LEU A 37 -14.69 -3.10 12.43
CA LEU A 37 -14.17 -4.39 12.94
C LEU A 37 -15.23 -5.08 13.81
N THR A 38 -16.41 -5.25 13.25
CA THR A 38 -17.56 -5.92 13.90
C THR A 38 -18.09 -7.00 12.97
N GLN A 39 -18.74 -8.02 13.53
CA GLN A 39 -19.38 -9.06 12.73
C GLN A 39 -20.66 -8.58 12.04
N THR A 40 -21.39 -7.65 12.67
CA THR A 40 -22.65 -7.11 12.14
C THR A 40 -22.40 -5.71 11.61
N PRO A 41 -22.79 -5.43 10.33
CA PRO A 41 -22.63 -4.10 9.75
C PRO A 41 -23.55 -3.07 10.43
N ASP A 42 -23.05 -1.86 10.60
CA ASP A 42 -23.87 -0.70 10.95
C ASP A 42 -24.63 -0.24 9.69
N LEU A 43 -25.97 -0.27 9.77
CA LEU A 43 -26.85 0.10 8.67
C LEU A 43 -27.23 1.60 8.67
N SER A 44 -26.66 2.40 9.54
CA SER A 44 -27.05 3.82 9.71
C SER A 44 -26.92 4.66 8.44
N ILE A 45 -26.02 4.27 7.52
CA ILE A 45 -25.77 4.97 6.25
C ILE A 45 -26.47 4.30 5.06
N ALA A 46 -27.20 3.21 5.28
CA ALA A 46 -27.78 2.41 4.17
C ALA A 46 -28.78 3.25 3.33
N ASP A 47 -29.66 4.01 3.99
CA ASP A 47 -30.66 4.84 3.30
C ASP A 47 -29.99 5.95 2.45
N GLU A 48 -28.88 6.56 2.94
CA GLU A 48 -28.14 7.57 2.19
C GLU A 48 -27.44 6.93 0.95
N LEU A 49 -27.00 5.69 1.04
CA LEU A 49 -26.43 4.97 -0.09
C LEU A 49 -27.48 4.53 -1.09
N GLU A 50 -28.70 4.19 -0.64
CA GLU A 50 -29.83 3.86 -1.54
C GLU A 50 -30.20 5.04 -2.44
N ASP A 51 -30.06 6.28 -1.99
CA ASP A 51 -30.27 7.50 -2.81
C ASP A 51 -29.27 7.61 -3.97
N LEU A 52 -28.16 6.87 -3.94
CA LEU A 52 -27.13 6.83 -4.99
C LEU A 52 -27.29 5.65 -5.97
N VAL A 53 -28.28 4.80 -5.75
CA VAL A 53 -28.58 3.66 -6.65
C VAL A 53 -29.08 4.19 -7.98
N ALA A 54 -28.43 3.76 -9.07
CA ALA A 54 -28.77 4.22 -10.42
C ALA A 54 -28.33 3.22 -11.49
N GLU A 55 -29.03 3.24 -12.62
CA GLU A 55 -28.61 2.58 -13.85
C GLU A 55 -27.67 3.49 -14.63
N HIS A 56 -26.58 2.91 -15.17
CA HIS A 56 -25.58 3.59 -15.97
C HIS A 56 -25.42 2.93 -17.35
N PRO A 57 -26.41 3.08 -18.28
CA PRO A 57 -26.42 2.35 -19.54
C PRO A 57 -25.16 2.57 -20.40
N ALA A 58 -24.58 3.78 -20.37
CA ALA A 58 -23.38 4.10 -21.13
C ALA A 58 -22.14 3.30 -20.68
N ARG A 59 -22.15 2.80 -19.43
CA ARG A 59 -21.08 1.97 -18.83
C ARG A 59 -21.44 0.48 -18.79
N ASN A 60 -22.67 0.10 -19.20
CA ASN A 60 -23.25 -1.23 -18.98
C ASN A 60 -23.18 -1.63 -17.50
N ALA A 61 -23.46 -0.70 -16.59
CA ALA A 61 -23.34 -0.90 -15.16
C ALA A 61 -24.55 -0.32 -14.42
N ARG A 62 -24.76 -0.78 -13.18
CA ARG A 62 -25.63 -0.17 -12.18
C ARG A 62 -24.90 -0.04 -10.87
N THR A 63 -25.32 0.92 -10.05
CA THR A 63 -24.97 0.96 -8.63
C THR A 63 -26.05 0.27 -7.82
N GLU A 64 -25.64 -0.45 -6.77
CA GLU A 64 -26.55 -1.08 -5.82
C GLU A 64 -25.93 -1.10 -4.42
N VAL A 65 -26.78 -1.13 -3.38
CA VAL A 65 -26.30 -1.23 -1.99
C VAL A 65 -26.15 -2.70 -1.61
N ARG A 66 -25.02 -3.06 -1.03
CA ARG A 66 -24.76 -4.40 -0.48
C ARG A 66 -24.13 -4.30 0.91
N THR A 67 -24.41 -5.30 1.74
CA THR A 67 -23.73 -5.50 3.02
C THR A 67 -22.69 -6.62 2.90
N ALA A 68 -21.59 -6.48 3.62
CA ALA A 68 -20.57 -7.51 3.78
C ALA A 68 -20.30 -7.78 5.26
N SER A 69 -20.03 -9.04 5.58
CA SER A 69 -19.48 -9.49 6.88
C SER A 69 -18.48 -10.59 6.60
N ILE A 70 -17.24 -10.40 6.96
CA ILE A 70 -16.12 -11.26 6.58
C ILE A 70 -15.31 -11.71 7.78
N ASN A 71 -14.68 -12.87 7.67
CA ASN A 71 -13.65 -13.34 8.59
C ASN A 71 -12.27 -12.91 8.05
N LEU A 72 -11.54 -12.09 8.81
CA LEU A 72 -10.24 -11.55 8.39
C LEU A 72 -9.12 -12.60 8.30
N ASP A 73 -9.31 -13.75 8.94
CA ASP A 73 -8.32 -14.83 8.98
C ASP A 73 -8.46 -15.79 7.78
N GLU A 74 -9.60 -15.76 7.08
CA GLU A 74 -9.86 -16.52 5.86
C GLU A 74 -9.50 -15.71 4.61
N ALA A 75 -9.26 -16.39 3.49
CA ALA A 75 -9.02 -15.75 2.20
C ALA A 75 -10.28 -15.03 1.70
N PRO A 76 -10.16 -13.93 0.92
CA PRO A 76 -11.33 -13.26 0.35
C PRO A 76 -12.11 -14.19 -0.58
N GLU A 77 -13.42 -14.26 -0.38
CA GLU A 77 -14.31 -15.15 -1.14
C GLU A 77 -14.68 -14.55 -2.52
N ASP A 78 -14.90 -13.25 -2.57
CA ASP A 78 -15.33 -12.53 -3.77
C ASP A 78 -14.77 -11.09 -3.82
N ALA A 79 -15.19 -10.32 -4.82
CA ALA A 79 -14.75 -8.94 -4.99
C ALA A 79 -15.27 -8.02 -3.88
N LEU A 80 -16.48 -8.25 -3.33
CA LEU A 80 -17.02 -7.42 -2.26
C LEU A 80 -16.20 -7.59 -0.97
N ASP A 81 -15.87 -8.84 -0.61
CA ASP A 81 -14.96 -9.17 0.49
C ASP A 81 -13.58 -8.52 0.26
N ALA A 82 -13.01 -8.68 -0.93
CA ALA A 82 -11.71 -8.09 -1.27
C ALA A 82 -11.70 -6.56 -1.11
N TYR A 83 -12.74 -5.86 -1.59
CA TYR A 83 -12.85 -4.41 -1.43
C TYR A 83 -13.00 -4.00 0.04
N LEU A 84 -13.74 -4.74 0.87
CA LEU A 84 -13.83 -4.44 2.29
C LEU A 84 -12.45 -4.51 2.96
N ARG A 85 -11.64 -5.55 2.66
CA ARG A 85 -10.26 -5.65 3.18
C ARG A 85 -9.38 -4.46 2.77
N LEU A 86 -9.47 -4.04 1.51
CA LEU A 86 -8.73 -2.88 1.02
C LEU A 86 -9.16 -1.58 1.73
N HIS A 87 -10.46 -1.41 1.99
CA HIS A 87 -10.97 -0.26 2.75
C HIS A 87 -10.51 -0.28 4.21
N LEU A 88 -10.51 -1.44 4.89
CA LEU A 88 -10.01 -1.55 6.25
C LEU A 88 -8.54 -1.09 6.38
N LEU A 89 -7.70 -1.45 5.42
CA LEU A 89 -6.31 -0.99 5.34
C LEU A 89 -6.22 0.53 5.13
N SER A 90 -6.98 1.07 4.16
CA SER A 90 -6.93 2.49 3.82
C SER A 90 -7.58 3.40 4.87
N HIS A 91 -8.58 2.89 5.61
CA HIS A 91 -9.12 3.55 6.81
C HIS A 91 -8.25 3.37 8.06
N THR A 92 -7.08 2.73 7.94
CA THR A 92 -6.15 2.46 9.04
C THR A 92 -6.75 1.66 10.21
N LEU A 93 -7.81 0.90 9.97
CA LEU A 93 -8.46 0.04 10.96
C LEU A 93 -7.68 -1.25 11.22
N VAL A 94 -6.92 -1.72 10.23
CA VAL A 94 -5.98 -2.83 10.32
C VAL A 94 -4.65 -2.41 9.73
N ARG A 95 -3.54 -2.98 10.23
CA ARG A 95 -2.21 -2.74 9.69
C ARG A 95 -1.93 -3.67 8.51
N PRO A 96 -0.98 -3.31 7.63
CA PRO A 96 -0.51 -4.23 6.61
C PRO A 96 -0.06 -5.57 7.22
N ASN A 97 -0.38 -6.65 6.54
CA ASN A 97 -0.08 -8.03 6.94
C ASN A 97 -0.88 -8.59 8.13
N GLU A 98 -1.86 -7.86 8.66
CA GLU A 98 -2.70 -8.34 9.76
C GLU A 98 -3.98 -9.05 9.32
N LEU A 99 -4.25 -9.11 8.01
CA LEU A 99 -5.41 -9.82 7.45
C LEU A 99 -4.99 -10.72 6.28
N ASN A 100 -5.79 -11.74 6.01
CA ASN A 100 -5.53 -12.65 4.91
C ASN A 100 -5.92 -12.00 3.56
N LEU A 101 -5.02 -11.99 2.61
CA LEU A 101 -5.21 -11.47 1.23
C LEU A 101 -4.88 -12.52 0.16
N ASP A 102 -4.82 -13.80 0.55
CA ASP A 102 -4.50 -14.88 -0.39
C ASP A 102 -5.57 -14.96 -1.49
N GLY A 103 -5.15 -14.98 -2.74
CA GLY A 103 -6.08 -15.06 -3.87
C GLY A 103 -6.78 -13.74 -4.25
N LEU A 104 -6.59 -12.63 -3.52
CA LEU A 104 -7.27 -11.35 -3.76
C LEU A 104 -7.19 -10.88 -5.22
N PHE A 105 -6.06 -11.05 -5.89
CA PHE A 105 -5.94 -10.72 -7.32
C PHE A 105 -6.90 -11.49 -8.23
N GLY A 106 -7.29 -12.69 -7.83
CA GLY A 106 -8.22 -13.53 -8.57
C GLY A 106 -9.68 -13.05 -8.47
N THR A 107 -10.04 -12.39 -7.37
CA THR A 107 -11.41 -11.91 -7.13
C THR A 107 -11.72 -10.58 -7.82
N LEU A 108 -10.69 -9.74 -8.06
CA LEU A 108 -10.86 -8.40 -8.63
C LEU A 108 -10.85 -8.43 -10.16
N ALA A 109 -11.81 -7.72 -10.78
CA ALA A 109 -11.87 -7.47 -12.21
C ALA A 109 -10.80 -6.46 -12.65
N ASN A 110 -10.36 -6.54 -13.92
CA ASN A 110 -9.57 -5.49 -14.53
C ASN A 110 -10.49 -4.37 -15.05
N VAL A 111 -10.32 -3.16 -14.57
CA VAL A 111 -11.24 -2.03 -14.74
C VAL A 111 -10.53 -0.86 -15.40
N ALA A 112 -11.17 -0.23 -16.38
CA ALA A 112 -10.81 1.09 -16.88
C ALA A 112 -11.49 2.15 -15.99
N TRP A 113 -10.67 2.86 -15.21
CA TRP A 113 -11.13 3.88 -14.26
C TRP A 113 -11.34 5.19 -15.00
N THR A 114 -12.60 5.61 -15.15
CA THR A 114 -12.97 6.77 -15.93
C THR A 114 -13.60 7.87 -15.09
N ASN A 115 -13.61 9.10 -15.61
CA ASN A 115 -14.35 10.21 -14.99
C ASN A 115 -15.88 10.04 -15.01
N HIS A 116 -16.40 9.02 -15.69
CA HIS A 116 -17.81 8.62 -15.65
C HIS A 116 -18.07 7.40 -14.78
N GLY A 117 -17.05 6.94 -14.02
CA GLY A 117 -17.06 5.75 -13.15
C GLY A 117 -16.35 4.55 -13.77
N PRO A 118 -16.31 3.41 -13.04
CA PRO A 118 -15.60 2.20 -13.46
C PRO A 118 -16.28 1.53 -14.67
N VAL A 119 -15.47 1.00 -15.58
CA VAL A 119 -15.91 0.27 -16.78
C VAL A 119 -15.09 -1.01 -16.90
N LEU A 120 -15.73 -2.16 -17.13
CA LEU A 120 -14.98 -3.40 -17.37
C LEU A 120 -14.01 -3.23 -18.56
N ALA A 121 -12.72 -3.44 -18.33
CA ALA A 121 -11.70 -3.18 -19.32
C ALA A 121 -11.92 -3.96 -20.63
N ALA A 122 -12.41 -5.21 -20.54
CA ALA A 122 -12.73 -6.06 -21.69
C ALA A 122 -13.85 -5.48 -22.59
N GLU A 123 -14.74 -4.67 -22.00
CA GLU A 123 -15.87 -4.06 -22.74
C GLU A 123 -15.63 -2.60 -23.12
N PHE A 124 -14.55 -1.98 -22.64
CA PHE A 124 -14.32 -0.54 -22.77
C PHE A 124 -14.43 -0.05 -24.21
N GLN A 125 -13.82 -0.74 -25.17
CA GLN A 125 -13.83 -0.30 -26.58
C GLN A 125 -15.25 -0.26 -27.18
N LYS A 126 -16.13 -1.19 -26.78
CA LYS A 126 -17.53 -1.23 -27.21
C LYS A 126 -18.34 -0.05 -26.64
N LEU A 127 -18.01 0.35 -25.40
CA LEU A 127 -18.74 1.36 -24.63
C LEU A 127 -18.20 2.79 -24.85
N ALA A 128 -16.99 2.93 -25.39
CA ALA A 128 -16.28 4.21 -25.50
C ALA A 128 -17.05 5.31 -26.25
N ILE A 129 -17.84 4.96 -27.28
CA ILE A 129 -18.66 5.93 -28.03
C ILE A 129 -19.83 6.42 -27.15
N GLY A 130 -20.48 5.49 -26.42
CA GLY A 130 -21.55 5.81 -25.47
C GLY A 130 -21.07 6.73 -24.35
N LEU A 131 -19.90 6.45 -23.79
CA LEU A 131 -19.28 7.26 -22.77
C LEU A 131 -18.95 8.69 -23.25
N ARG A 132 -18.46 8.84 -24.48
CA ARG A 132 -18.19 10.18 -25.07
C ARG A 132 -19.45 11.02 -25.32
N LYS A 133 -20.62 10.39 -25.39
CA LYS A 133 -21.89 11.16 -25.46
C LYS A 133 -22.24 11.82 -24.13
N LEU A 134 -21.68 11.35 -23.01
CA LEU A 134 -21.84 11.96 -21.68
C LEU A 134 -20.94 13.20 -21.50
N GLY A 135 -20.00 13.45 -22.42
CA GLY A 135 -19.05 14.54 -22.38
C GLY A 135 -17.61 14.09 -22.59
N HIS A 136 -16.66 14.86 -22.05
CA HIS A 136 -15.24 14.51 -22.13
C HIS A 136 -14.98 13.19 -21.39
N LEU A 137 -14.32 12.26 -22.07
CA LEU A 137 -13.93 10.97 -21.51
C LEU A 137 -12.44 10.99 -21.18
N ASN A 138 -12.14 10.85 -19.91
CA ASN A 138 -10.79 10.59 -19.38
C ASN A 138 -10.73 9.20 -18.77
N VAL A 139 -9.66 8.45 -19.07
CA VAL A 139 -9.30 7.19 -18.40
C VAL A 139 -8.05 7.47 -17.59
N SER A 140 -8.16 7.47 -16.26
CA SER A 140 -7.01 7.73 -15.41
C SER A 140 -6.01 6.58 -15.45
N HIS A 141 -6.48 5.34 -15.37
CA HIS A 141 -5.66 4.14 -15.43
C HIS A 141 -6.50 2.90 -15.74
N ILE A 142 -5.82 1.77 -15.99
CA ILE A 142 -6.44 0.45 -16.16
C ILE A 142 -5.74 -0.48 -15.18
N ASP A 143 -6.45 -0.92 -14.16
CA ASP A 143 -5.91 -1.79 -13.10
C ASP A 143 -7.06 -2.49 -12.37
N LYS A 144 -6.72 -3.53 -11.62
CA LYS A 144 -7.62 -4.19 -10.67
C LYS A 144 -7.88 -3.33 -9.42
N PHE A 145 -6.95 -2.45 -9.09
CA PHE A 145 -7.02 -1.56 -7.93
C PHE A 145 -7.35 -0.14 -8.34
N PRO A 146 -8.37 0.49 -7.72
CA PRO A 146 -8.57 1.92 -7.87
C PRO A 146 -7.52 2.72 -7.09
N ARG A 147 -7.48 4.02 -7.36
CA ARG A 147 -6.73 4.98 -6.55
C ARG A 147 -7.35 5.08 -5.15
N LEU A 148 -6.50 5.13 -4.12
CA LEU A 148 -6.95 5.31 -2.75
C LEU A 148 -7.83 6.57 -2.60
N VAL A 149 -7.39 7.70 -3.16
CA VAL A 149 -8.01 9.02 -2.97
C VAL A 149 -9.42 9.14 -3.57
N ASP A 150 -9.82 8.23 -4.46
CA ASP A 150 -11.17 8.20 -5.00
C ASP A 150 -12.19 7.60 -3.99
N TYR A 151 -11.71 6.95 -2.93
CA TYR A 151 -12.52 6.23 -1.94
C TYR A 151 -12.29 6.70 -0.51
N VAL A 152 -11.04 7.02 -0.16
CA VAL A 152 -10.65 7.39 1.20
C VAL A 152 -9.73 8.60 1.16
N VAL A 153 -10.04 9.61 1.96
CA VAL A 153 -9.15 10.75 2.24
C VAL A 153 -8.61 10.58 3.66
N PRO A 154 -7.40 10.03 3.82
CA PRO A 154 -6.87 9.74 5.15
C PRO A 154 -6.58 11.03 5.93
N ALA A 155 -6.99 11.06 7.19
CA ALA A 155 -6.82 12.23 8.05
C ALA A 155 -5.35 12.46 8.41
N GLY A 156 -4.90 13.73 8.34
CA GLY A 156 -3.52 14.11 8.70
C GLY A 156 -2.46 13.61 7.72
N VAL A 157 -2.85 13.28 6.49
CA VAL A 157 -1.95 12.79 5.43
C VAL A 157 -1.90 13.81 4.29
N ARG A 158 -0.72 14.05 3.74
CA ARG A 158 -0.52 14.84 2.52
C ARG A 158 -0.12 13.94 1.35
N ILE A 159 -0.79 14.10 0.20
CA ILE A 159 -0.60 13.28 -1.00
C ILE A 159 -0.36 14.22 -2.19
N GLY A 160 0.82 14.13 -2.82
CA GLY A 160 1.19 14.95 -3.96
C GLY A 160 0.59 14.47 -5.28
N ASP A 161 0.43 13.15 -5.45
CA ASP A 161 -0.15 12.53 -6.64
C ASP A 161 -1.02 11.33 -6.27
N GLY A 162 -2.34 11.45 -6.50
CA GLY A 162 -3.31 10.39 -6.19
C GLY A 162 -3.15 9.13 -7.04
N ASP A 163 -2.59 9.22 -8.25
CA ASP A 163 -2.39 8.07 -9.14
C ASP A 163 -1.32 7.10 -8.63
N ARG A 164 -0.55 7.51 -7.63
CA ARG A 164 0.56 6.74 -7.06
C ARG A 164 0.17 5.89 -5.86
N LEU A 165 -1.10 5.91 -5.45
CA LEU A 165 -1.59 5.24 -4.25
C LEU A 165 -2.73 4.29 -4.60
N ARG A 166 -2.53 3.00 -4.38
CA ARG A 166 -3.59 2.01 -4.53
C ARG A 166 -4.51 1.98 -3.31
N LEU A 167 -5.81 1.78 -3.52
CA LEU A 167 -6.71 1.41 -2.42
C LEU A 167 -6.15 0.16 -1.72
N GLY A 168 -6.14 0.15 -0.40
CA GLY A 168 -5.44 -0.84 0.42
C GLY A 168 -4.05 -0.39 0.89
N ALA A 169 -3.57 0.80 0.50
CA ALA A 169 -2.44 1.44 1.14
C ALA A 169 -2.82 1.95 2.53
N HIS A 170 -1.96 1.73 3.52
CA HIS A 170 -2.12 2.15 4.91
C HIS A 170 -1.25 3.37 5.18
N LEU A 171 -1.87 4.53 5.35
CA LEU A 171 -1.15 5.79 5.58
C LEU A 171 -1.53 6.35 6.95
N ALA A 172 -0.64 6.25 7.91
CA ALA A 172 -0.85 6.83 9.23
C ALA A 172 -0.80 8.36 9.20
N SER A 173 -1.49 9.00 10.14
CA SER A 173 -1.43 10.46 10.32
C SER A 173 0.02 10.93 10.46
N GLY A 174 0.36 12.08 9.88
CA GLY A 174 1.72 12.60 9.78
C GLY A 174 2.49 12.15 8.52
N THR A 175 1.95 11.22 7.73
CA THR A 175 2.57 10.79 6.47
C THR A 175 2.44 11.86 5.40
N THR A 176 3.54 12.11 4.69
CA THR A 176 3.57 12.88 3.44
C THR A 176 4.03 11.98 2.31
N VAL A 177 3.18 11.71 1.31
CA VAL A 177 3.59 11.06 0.07
C VAL A 177 3.83 12.14 -0.97
N MET A 178 5.08 12.30 -1.38
CA MET A 178 5.49 13.27 -2.39
C MET A 178 5.09 12.82 -3.79
N HIS A 179 5.20 13.70 -4.78
CA HIS A 179 4.75 13.46 -6.14
C HIS A 179 5.29 12.16 -6.77
N GLU A 180 6.53 11.80 -6.52
CA GLU A 180 7.16 10.56 -7.03
C GLU A 180 6.97 9.34 -6.10
N GLY A 181 6.44 9.55 -4.90
CA GLY A 181 6.19 8.47 -3.95
C GLY A 181 5.13 7.50 -4.46
N PHE A 182 5.31 6.21 -4.20
CA PHE A 182 4.34 5.16 -4.55
C PHE A 182 4.11 4.24 -3.35
N VAL A 183 2.84 3.97 -3.03
CA VAL A 183 2.47 3.01 -1.98
C VAL A 183 1.49 1.98 -2.53
N ASN A 184 1.88 0.71 -2.46
CA ASN A 184 1.05 -0.40 -2.90
C ASN A 184 -0.01 -0.77 -1.84
N PHE A 185 -1.01 -1.58 -2.22
CA PHE A 185 -1.94 -2.16 -1.24
C PHE A 185 -1.20 -3.06 -0.25
N ASN A 186 -1.76 -3.26 0.94
CA ASN A 186 -1.15 -4.03 2.03
C ASN A 186 0.28 -3.56 2.37
N ALA A 187 0.55 -2.27 2.24
CA ALA A 187 1.82 -1.63 2.52
C ALA A 187 1.58 -0.23 3.07
N GLY A 188 2.58 0.38 3.67
CA GLY A 188 2.45 1.77 4.09
C GLY A 188 3.26 2.15 5.32
N THR A 189 2.81 3.22 5.98
CA THR A 189 3.49 3.89 7.09
C THR A 189 2.74 3.70 8.39
N LEU A 190 3.44 3.62 9.52
CA LEU A 190 2.84 3.46 10.85
C LEU A 190 2.87 4.73 11.69
N GLY A 191 3.36 5.83 11.14
CA GLY A 191 3.45 7.13 11.80
C GLY A 191 3.94 8.21 10.84
N THR A 192 4.57 9.24 11.35
CA THR A 192 5.17 10.33 10.57
C THR A 192 6.22 9.78 9.61
N SER A 193 6.10 10.09 8.33
CA SER A 193 7.02 9.60 7.30
C SER A 193 6.96 10.48 6.06
N MET A 194 8.10 10.71 5.43
CA MET A 194 8.17 11.26 4.08
C MET A 194 8.43 10.12 3.08
N VAL A 195 7.55 9.97 2.11
CA VAL A 195 7.63 8.93 1.09
C VAL A 195 7.82 9.58 -0.27
N GLU A 196 9.04 9.55 -0.78
CA GLU A 196 9.40 10.01 -2.14
C GLU A 196 9.82 8.85 -3.05
N GLY A 197 10.05 7.69 -2.49
CA GLY A 197 10.33 6.43 -3.18
C GLY A 197 9.12 5.51 -3.19
N ARG A 198 9.34 4.22 -3.50
CA ARG A 198 8.25 3.23 -3.56
C ARG A 198 8.25 2.27 -2.38
N ILE A 199 7.06 2.06 -1.85
CA ILE A 199 6.77 1.06 -0.82
C ILE A 199 6.02 -0.09 -1.49
N SER A 200 6.70 -1.24 -1.63
CA SER A 200 6.14 -2.44 -2.27
C SER A 200 5.14 -3.15 -1.36
N GLN A 201 4.28 -3.99 -1.96
CA GLN A 201 3.31 -4.79 -1.22
C GLN A 201 3.95 -5.53 -0.04
N GLY A 202 3.32 -5.46 1.11
CA GLY A 202 3.74 -6.11 2.36
C GLY A 202 4.80 -5.34 3.14
N VAL A 203 5.37 -4.26 2.59
CA VAL A 203 6.39 -3.46 3.28
C VAL A 203 5.73 -2.45 4.22
N VAL A 204 6.26 -2.39 5.43
CA VAL A 204 5.83 -1.45 6.48
C VAL A 204 6.98 -0.54 6.83
N VAL A 205 6.71 0.75 6.98
CA VAL A 205 7.65 1.81 7.37
C VAL A 205 7.28 2.32 8.75
N GLY A 206 8.21 2.22 9.70
CA GLY A 206 8.04 2.66 11.08
C GLY A 206 7.99 4.18 11.22
N ASP A 207 7.51 4.65 12.38
CA ASP A 207 7.36 6.07 12.70
C ASP A 207 8.72 6.82 12.62
N GLY A 208 8.70 8.04 12.12
CA GLY A 208 9.88 8.88 11.97
C GLY A 208 10.87 8.40 10.90
N SER A 209 10.45 7.52 9.98
CA SER A 209 11.31 6.98 8.93
C SER A 209 10.94 7.52 7.56
N ASP A 210 11.97 7.80 6.73
CA ASP A 210 11.80 8.38 5.41
C ASP A 210 12.28 7.44 4.29
N VAL A 211 11.53 7.46 3.18
CA VAL A 211 11.87 6.77 1.94
C VAL A 211 12.23 7.82 0.89
N GLY A 212 13.53 8.04 0.69
CA GLY A 212 14.06 9.10 -0.17
C GLY A 212 13.67 8.95 -1.64
N GLY A 213 13.83 10.04 -2.39
CA GLY A 213 13.44 10.12 -3.80
C GLY A 213 14.03 8.97 -4.63
N GLY A 214 13.17 8.25 -5.37
CA GLY A 214 13.57 7.09 -6.17
C GLY A 214 13.99 5.85 -5.38
N ALA A 215 14.02 5.90 -4.04
CA ALA A 215 14.37 4.73 -3.23
C ALA A 215 13.36 3.60 -3.42
N SER A 216 13.84 2.36 -3.28
CA SER A 216 13.06 1.17 -3.61
C SER A 216 13.11 0.12 -2.51
N THR A 217 11.95 -0.39 -2.11
CA THR A 217 11.85 -1.55 -1.23
C THR A 217 11.44 -2.78 -2.00
N MET A 218 12.09 -3.93 -1.79
CA MET A 218 11.56 -5.23 -2.23
C MET A 218 10.48 -5.68 -1.23
N GLY A 219 9.44 -6.35 -1.70
CA GLY A 219 8.35 -6.84 -0.83
C GLY A 219 8.79 -7.95 0.14
N THR A 220 9.70 -8.80 -0.31
CA THR A 220 10.27 -9.90 0.47
C THR A 220 11.80 -9.90 0.38
N LEU A 221 12.43 -10.62 1.31
CA LEU A 221 13.87 -10.83 1.33
C LEU A 221 14.34 -11.28 -0.06
N SER A 222 15.30 -10.58 -0.65
CA SER A 222 15.81 -10.87 -1.99
C SER A 222 16.45 -12.25 -2.04
N GLY A 223 16.32 -12.93 -3.18
CA GLY A 223 16.87 -14.28 -3.36
C GLY A 223 15.89 -15.42 -3.02
N GLY A 224 14.57 -15.15 -3.00
CA GLY A 224 13.52 -16.18 -2.84
C GLY A 224 13.08 -16.44 -1.39
N GLY A 225 13.42 -15.54 -0.48
CA GLY A 225 12.91 -15.60 0.91
C GLY A 225 11.43 -15.25 1.01
N THR A 226 10.73 -15.82 1.98
CA THR A 226 9.33 -15.51 2.30
C THR A 226 9.21 -14.39 3.34
N GLN A 227 10.31 -14.04 4.03
CA GLN A 227 10.33 -12.98 5.03
C GLN A 227 10.07 -11.63 4.37
N ARG A 228 9.11 -10.87 4.89
CA ARG A 228 8.78 -9.53 4.41
C ARG A 228 9.88 -8.54 4.76
N VAL A 229 10.11 -7.59 3.86
CA VAL A 229 10.97 -6.43 4.12
C VAL A 229 10.18 -5.42 4.93
N SER A 230 10.84 -4.78 5.88
CA SER A 230 10.31 -3.68 6.68
C SER A 230 11.39 -2.63 6.93
N ILE A 231 10.97 -1.43 7.26
CA ILE A 231 11.84 -0.36 7.74
C ILE A 231 11.39 -0.04 9.16
N GLY A 232 12.31 -0.13 10.12
CA GLY A 232 12.05 0.22 11.52
C GLY A 232 11.80 1.72 11.70
N GLU A 233 11.76 2.17 12.93
CA GLU A 233 11.53 3.59 13.27
C GLU A 233 12.79 4.43 13.08
N ARG A 234 12.62 5.76 12.81
CA ARG A 234 13.70 6.76 12.70
C ARG A 234 14.82 6.38 11.73
N SER A 235 14.46 5.64 10.69
CA SER A 235 15.37 5.12 9.67
C SER A 235 15.25 5.90 8.37
N LEU A 236 16.33 5.94 7.59
CA LEU A 236 16.37 6.66 6.32
C LEU A 236 16.85 5.76 5.20
N LEU A 237 16.04 5.64 4.14
CA LEU A 237 16.53 5.25 2.82
C LEU A 237 16.94 6.51 2.05
N GLY A 238 18.24 6.67 1.81
CA GLY A 238 18.74 7.76 0.97
C GLY A 238 18.17 7.71 -0.45
N ALA A 239 18.17 8.85 -1.12
CA ALA A 239 17.67 8.95 -2.50
C ALA A 239 18.34 7.90 -3.41
N GLU A 240 17.55 7.30 -4.34
CA GLU A 240 18.02 6.27 -5.27
C GLU A 240 18.62 5.02 -4.58
N SER A 241 18.42 4.85 -3.27
CA SER A 241 18.83 3.63 -2.58
C SER A 241 17.81 2.52 -2.71
N GLY A 242 18.17 1.31 -2.29
CA GLY A 242 17.21 0.22 -2.29
C GLY A 242 17.56 -0.87 -1.29
N ILE A 243 16.53 -1.59 -0.83
CA ILE A 243 16.69 -2.68 0.12
C ILE A 243 15.94 -3.94 -0.29
N GLY A 244 16.59 -5.08 -0.09
CA GLY A 244 16.02 -6.41 -0.16
C GLY A 244 16.25 -7.19 1.14
N ILE A 245 16.47 -6.47 2.25
CA ILE A 245 16.52 -6.94 3.64
C ILE A 245 15.64 -6.03 4.48
N ALA A 246 15.21 -6.47 5.65
CA ALA A 246 14.58 -5.56 6.62
C ALA A 246 15.64 -4.66 7.28
N LEU A 247 15.27 -3.42 7.56
CA LEU A 247 16.04 -2.52 8.42
C LEU A 247 15.41 -2.48 9.81
N GLY A 248 16.26 -2.48 10.85
CA GLY A 248 15.82 -2.15 12.21
C GLY A 248 15.64 -0.64 12.39
N ASP A 249 15.48 -0.22 13.64
CA ASP A 249 15.36 1.18 14.01
C ASP A 249 16.68 1.93 13.86
N ASP A 250 16.57 3.24 13.68
CA ASP A 250 17.73 4.13 13.64
C ASP A 250 18.78 3.74 12.57
N CYS A 251 18.33 3.15 11.45
CA CYS A 251 19.19 2.74 10.35
C CYS A 251 19.26 3.82 9.25
N VAL A 252 20.37 3.86 8.53
CA VAL A 252 20.54 4.70 7.34
C VAL A 252 21.13 3.86 6.22
N VAL A 253 20.55 3.98 5.03
CA VAL A 253 21.16 3.50 3.78
C VAL A 253 21.55 4.71 2.95
N GLU A 254 22.84 4.81 2.60
CA GLU A 254 23.39 5.90 1.78
C GLU A 254 22.67 6.01 0.44
N ALA A 255 22.55 7.24 -0.07
CA ALA A 255 21.99 7.49 -1.39
C ALA A 255 22.70 6.70 -2.49
N GLY A 256 21.95 6.16 -3.44
CA GLY A 256 22.46 5.36 -4.55
C GLY A 256 22.96 3.96 -4.17
N LEU A 257 22.80 3.53 -2.92
CA LEU A 257 23.24 2.20 -2.47
C LEU A 257 22.09 1.21 -2.48
N TYR A 258 22.21 0.11 -3.23
CA TYR A 258 21.27 -0.99 -3.20
C TYR A 258 21.83 -2.16 -2.38
N VAL A 259 21.11 -2.57 -1.30
CA VAL A 259 21.51 -3.64 -0.38
C VAL A 259 20.54 -4.82 -0.53
N THR A 260 20.99 -5.90 -1.16
CA THR A 260 20.23 -7.14 -1.28
C THR A 260 20.69 -8.18 -0.25
N ALA A 261 19.91 -9.21 0.02
CA ALA A 261 20.24 -10.27 0.97
C ALA A 261 21.60 -10.93 0.68
N GLY A 262 21.95 -11.07 -0.61
CA GLY A 262 23.23 -11.65 -1.06
C GLY A 262 24.41 -10.71 -1.05
N SER A 263 24.22 -9.40 -0.85
CA SER A 263 25.30 -8.40 -0.83
C SER A 263 26.35 -8.78 0.24
N ARG A 264 27.64 -8.76 -0.15
CA ARG A 264 28.74 -8.88 0.80
C ARG A 264 28.98 -7.50 1.41
N VAL A 265 28.95 -7.42 2.73
CA VAL A 265 29.15 -6.19 3.48
C VAL A 265 30.28 -6.34 4.49
N SER A 266 31.15 -5.32 4.57
CA SER A 266 32.23 -5.24 5.56
C SER A 266 31.70 -4.57 6.81
N VAL A 267 31.53 -5.31 7.90
CA VAL A 267 31.12 -4.77 9.21
C VAL A 267 32.36 -4.18 9.89
N LEU A 268 32.30 -2.86 10.14
CA LEU A 268 33.38 -2.09 10.75
C LEU A 268 32.99 -1.68 12.17
N LEU A 269 33.47 -2.43 13.15
CA LEU A 269 33.25 -2.12 14.56
C LEU A 269 34.48 -1.41 15.16
N PRO A 270 34.33 -0.39 16.03
CA PRO A 270 35.44 0.28 16.67
C PRO A 270 36.37 -0.69 17.42
N GLY A 271 37.65 -0.65 17.13
CA GLY A 271 38.67 -1.49 17.78
C GLY A 271 38.68 -2.97 17.39
N GLN A 272 37.93 -3.36 16.35
CA GLN A 272 37.90 -4.74 15.84
C GLN A 272 38.34 -4.80 14.37
N GLU A 273 38.82 -5.96 13.94
CA GLU A 273 39.10 -6.20 12.52
C GLU A 273 37.77 -6.26 11.73
N ALA A 274 37.81 -5.75 10.48
CA ALA A 274 36.67 -5.78 9.59
C ALA A 274 36.22 -7.22 9.31
N ARG A 275 34.96 -7.49 9.47
CA ARG A 275 34.36 -8.82 9.18
C ARG A 275 33.41 -8.71 7.98
N VAL A 276 33.61 -9.58 6.98
CA VAL A 276 32.72 -9.66 5.82
C VAL A 276 31.60 -10.68 6.07
N VAL A 277 30.35 -10.20 5.95
CA VAL A 277 29.13 -11.03 6.13
C VAL A 277 28.20 -10.84 4.93
N LYS A 278 27.14 -11.65 4.83
CA LYS A 278 26.02 -11.37 3.92
C LYS A 278 25.10 -10.35 4.57
N ALA A 279 24.54 -9.44 3.78
CA ALA A 279 23.57 -8.45 4.31
C ALA A 279 22.34 -9.10 4.94
N ALA A 280 21.94 -10.29 4.51
CA ALA A 280 20.87 -11.09 5.13
C ALA A 280 21.11 -11.33 6.64
N GLU A 281 22.36 -11.45 7.09
CA GLU A 281 22.71 -11.66 8.49
C GLU A 281 22.46 -10.40 9.36
N LEU A 282 22.30 -9.25 8.71
CA LEU A 282 22.02 -7.96 9.35
C LEU A 282 20.55 -7.54 9.21
N SER A 283 19.71 -8.39 8.62
CA SER A 283 18.28 -8.07 8.44
C SER A 283 17.58 -7.82 9.78
N GLY A 284 16.95 -6.66 9.92
CA GLY A 284 16.25 -6.24 11.14
C GLY A 284 17.14 -5.73 12.27
N VAL A 285 18.47 -5.66 12.08
CA VAL A 285 19.38 -5.12 13.09
C VAL A 285 19.31 -3.59 13.09
N SER A 286 19.15 -3.01 14.27
CA SER A 286 19.04 -1.55 14.48
C SER A 286 20.39 -0.83 14.55
N ASN A 287 20.37 0.50 14.41
CA ASN A 287 21.50 1.39 14.56
C ASN A 287 22.65 1.13 13.57
N LEU A 288 22.33 0.83 12.31
CA LEU A 288 23.32 0.57 11.26
C LEU A 288 23.31 1.67 10.20
N LEU A 289 24.53 2.09 9.81
CA LEU A 289 24.77 2.87 8.61
C LEU A 289 25.34 1.96 7.53
N PHE A 290 24.61 1.78 6.44
CA PHE A 290 25.07 1.13 5.21
C PHE A 290 25.60 2.21 4.25
N ARG A 291 26.85 2.12 3.86
CA ARG A 291 27.48 3.05 2.93
C ARG A 291 28.38 2.34 1.92
N ARG A 292 28.72 3.02 0.84
CA ARG A 292 29.73 2.57 -0.12
C ARG A 292 31.07 3.24 0.20
N ASN A 293 32.13 2.47 0.29
CA ASN A 293 33.48 3.02 0.34
C ASN A 293 33.83 3.61 -1.05
N SER A 294 34.06 4.90 -1.12
CA SER A 294 34.27 5.61 -2.38
C SER A 294 35.61 5.26 -3.09
N LEU A 295 36.57 4.64 -2.38
CA LEU A 295 37.84 4.22 -2.95
C LEU A 295 37.77 2.76 -3.45
N SER A 296 37.25 1.85 -2.64
CA SER A 296 37.22 0.43 -2.95
C SER A 296 35.94 -0.04 -3.64
N GLY A 297 34.85 0.73 -3.54
CA GLY A 297 33.52 0.33 -3.98
C GLY A 297 32.83 -0.68 -3.05
N ALA A 298 33.49 -1.16 -2.01
CA ALA A 298 32.92 -2.11 -1.06
C ALA A 298 31.76 -1.50 -0.28
N ILE A 299 30.74 -2.32 0.01
CA ILE A 299 29.68 -1.94 0.93
C ILE A 299 30.19 -2.12 2.37
N GLU A 300 30.11 -1.06 3.14
CA GLU A 300 30.50 -1.03 4.55
C GLU A 300 29.28 -0.83 5.43
N VAL A 301 29.31 -1.43 6.62
CA VAL A 301 28.32 -1.26 7.67
C VAL A 301 29.01 -0.80 8.96
N LEU A 302 28.54 0.30 9.49
CA LEU A 302 29.06 0.89 10.72
C LEU A 302 27.91 1.05 11.73
N PRO A 303 28.21 0.94 13.05
CA PRO A 303 27.29 1.42 14.06
C PRO A 303 27.02 2.91 13.88
N ARG A 304 25.76 3.32 13.95
CA ARG A 304 25.37 4.72 13.88
C ARG A 304 25.45 5.34 15.27
N ALA A 305 26.17 6.48 15.39
CA ALA A 305 26.16 7.25 16.63
C ALA A 305 24.79 7.94 16.79
N LYS A 306 24.21 7.90 17.98
CA LYS A 306 22.84 8.35 18.30
C LYS A 306 22.49 9.83 17.94
N ASN A 307 23.44 10.66 17.49
CA ASN A 307 23.26 12.12 17.41
C ASN A 307 23.53 12.73 16.01
N THR A 308 23.48 12.03 14.90
CA THR A 308 23.95 12.56 13.61
C THR A 308 22.91 12.71 12.49
N VAL A 309 21.63 12.47 12.71
CA VAL A 309 20.60 12.81 11.71
C VAL A 309 19.44 13.50 12.42
N GLU A 310 19.43 14.82 12.37
CA GLU A 310 18.20 15.61 12.56
C GLU A 310 17.44 15.53 11.24
N LEU A 311 16.33 14.79 11.23
CA LEU A 311 15.34 14.89 10.16
C LEU A 311 14.83 16.34 10.14
N ASN A 312 14.73 16.93 8.96
CA ASN A 312 14.27 18.30 8.83
C ASN A 312 12.78 18.39 9.21
N GLU A 313 12.50 18.72 10.48
CA GLU A 313 11.13 18.79 11.03
C GLU A 313 10.19 19.68 10.19
N ALA A 314 10.73 20.69 9.51
CA ALA A 314 9.94 21.58 8.65
C ALA A 314 9.29 20.86 7.45
N LEU A 315 9.83 19.72 7.02
CA LEU A 315 9.29 18.93 5.92
C LEU A 315 8.09 18.04 6.34
N HIS A 316 7.91 17.81 7.64
CA HIS A 316 6.84 17.01 8.21
C HIS A 316 5.61 17.82 8.66
N LEU A 317 5.63 19.16 8.51
CA LEU A 317 4.47 20.03 8.83
C LEU A 317 3.35 19.82 7.81
N ASN A 318 2.25 19.23 8.25
CA ASN A 318 1.00 19.05 7.48
C ASN A 318 -0.01 20.15 7.78
#